data_22da047758b5d30d95e6df36bf82c3d3
#
_entry.id   22da047758b5d30d95e6df36bf82c3d3
#
_cell.length_a   1.000
_cell.length_b   1.000
_cell.length_c   1.000
_cell.angle_alpha   90.00
_cell.angle_beta   90.00
_cell.angle_gamma   90.00
#
_symmetry.space_group_name_H-M   'P 1'
#
loop_
_entity.id
_entity.type
_entity.pdbx_description
1 polymer ?
#
loop_
_entity_poly.entity_id
_entity_poly.type
_entity_poly.pdbx_seq_one_letter_code
_entity_poly.pdbx_strand_id
1 'polypeptide(L)'
;MVTDVRDAILRADVDGVAAVLAQDVVWIGTQPGQLCRSRAQVLDLFHRAVERGVSAKPEIVAELENMLVVDPHLDPPAEFNPELHQIYVLDEGAIVEMRDYPDRPSALEAVGLR
;
A
#
# COMPACT_ATOMS: atom_id res chain seq x y z
N MET A 1 -5.55 -14.99 -3.09
CA MET A 1 -4.34 -15.58 -2.51
C MET A 1 -3.22 -14.57 -2.47
N VAL A 2 -2.22 -14.77 -1.59
CA VAL A 2 -1.09 -13.85 -1.46
C VAL A 2 -0.38 -13.62 -2.79
N THR A 3 -0.21 -14.66 -3.60
CA THR A 3 0.44 -14.57 -4.90
C THR A 3 -0.28 -13.60 -5.84
N ASP A 4 -1.61 -13.64 -5.88
CA ASP A 4 -2.39 -12.76 -6.75
C ASP A 4 -2.29 -11.31 -6.31
N VAL A 5 -2.34 -11.07 -5.00
CA VAL A 5 -2.17 -9.73 -4.43
C VAL A 5 -0.76 -9.21 -4.70
N ARG A 6 0.24 -10.05 -4.47
CA ARG A 6 1.63 -9.72 -4.70
C ARG A 6 1.87 -9.30 -6.14
N ASP A 7 1.37 -10.10 -7.09
CA ASP A 7 1.50 -9.81 -8.53
C ASP A 7 0.82 -8.50 -8.90
N ALA A 8 -0.37 -8.24 -8.36
CA ALA A 8 -1.11 -7.00 -8.62
C ALA A 8 -0.32 -5.78 -8.11
N ILE A 9 0.27 -5.87 -6.91
CA ILE A 9 1.09 -4.79 -6.36
C ILE A 9 2.31 -4.55 -7.23
N LEU A 10 3.03 -5.60 -7.61
CA LEU A 10 4.27 -5.50 -8.38
C LEU A 10 4.06 -4.92 -9.78
N ARG A 11 2.88 -5.12 -10.38
CA ARG A 11 2.55 -4.52 -11.67
C ARG A 11 2.28 -3.02 -11.57
N ALA A 12 2.06 -2.50 -10.36
CA ALA A 12 1.76 -1.08 -10.12
C ALA A 12 0.60 -0.57 -10.98
N ASP A 13 -0.38 -1.43 -11.25
CA ASP A 13 -1.53 -1.14 -12.09
C ASP A 13 -2.74 -0.88 -11.21
N VAL A 14 -3.33 0.31 -11.33
CA VAL A 14 -4.49 0.69 -10.49
C VAL A 14 -5.62 -0.31 -10.65
N ASP A 15 -5.91 -0.73 -11.87
CA ASP A 15 -6.99 -1.70 -12.12
C ASP A 15 -6.69 -3.06 -11.49
N GLY A 16 -5.43 -3.50 -11.58
CA GLY A 16 -5.01 -4.76 -10.96
C GLY A 16 -5.12 -4.72 -9.44
N VAL A 17 -4.70 -3.61 -8.83
CA VAL A 17 -4.81 -3.43 -7.38
C VAL A 17 -6.28 -3.33 -6.97
N ALA A 18 -7.09 -2.62 -7.76
CA ALA A 18 -8.53 -2.50 -7.51
C ALA A 18 -9.21 -3.88 -7.39
N ALA A 19 -8.78 -4.82 -8.21
CA ALA A 19 -9.35 -6.17 -8.22
C ALA A 19 -9.07 -6.95 -6.92
N VAL A 20 -8.03 -6.58 -6.18
CA VAL A 20 -7.65 -7.27 -4.94
C VAL A 20 -7.89 -6.46 -3.67
N LEU A 21 -8.46 -5.25 -3.79
CA LEU A 21 -8.85 -4.46 -2.61
C LEU A 21 -10.21 -4.92 -2.10
N ALA A 22 -10.32 -5.12 -0.79
CA ALA A 22 -11.62 -5.36 -0.17
C ALA A 22 -12.48 -4.11 -0.29
N GLN A 23 -13.79 -4.28 -0.35
CA GLN A 23 -14.71 -3.15 -0.51
C GLN A 23 -14.66 -2.19 0.67
N ASP A 24 -14.45 -2.71 1.86
CA ASP A 24 -14.35 -1.96 3.11
C ASP A 24 -12.90 -1.78 3.58
N VAL A 25 -11.94 -1.80 2.65
CA VAL A 25 -10.53 -1.61 2.97
C VAL A 25 -10.30 -0.30 3.72
N VAL A 26 -9.37 -0.33 4.68
CA VAL A 26 -8.98 0.84 5.46
C VAL A 26 -7.54 1.18 5.10
N TRP A 27 -7.28 2.46 4.81
CA TRP A 27 -5.92 2.94 4.56
C TRP A 27 -5.62 4.06 5.56
N ILE A 28 -4.60 3.83 6.40
CA ILE A 28 -4.20 4.75 7.47
C ILE A 28 -2.86 5.38 7.09
N GLY A 29 -2.87 6.70 6.88
CA GLY A 29 -1.65 7.45 6.59
C GLY A 29 -0.91 7.88 7.86
N THR A 30 0.24 8.54 7.68
CA THR A 30 1.07 9.00 8.79
C THR A 30 0.64 10.36 9.36
N GLN A 31 -0.16 11.12 8.60
CA GLN A 31 -0.63 12.43 9.03
C GLN A 31 -2.04 12.34 9.60
N PRO A 32 -2.38 13.22 10.57
CA PRO A 32 -3.76 13.25 11.10
C PRO A 32 -4.76 13.46 9.97
N GLY A 33 -5.84 12.69 9.96
CA GLY A 33 -6.87 12.81 8.94
C GLY A 33 -6.62 12.05 7.65
N GLN A 34 -5.45 11.44 7.48
CA GLN A 34 -5.18 10.57 6.32
C GLN A 34 -5.78 9.20 6.55
N LEU A 35 -7.06 9.08 6.26
CA LEU A 35 -7.81 7.85 6.48
C LEU A 35 -8.80 7.63 5.34
N CYS A 36 -8.70 6.47 4.68
CA CYS A 36 -9.70 5.99 3.74
C CYS A 36 -10.42 4.80 4.36
N ARG A 37 -11.72 4.69 4.12
CA ARG A 37 -12.56 3.62 4.70
C ARG A 37 -13.29 2.80 3.66
N SER A 38 -12.92 2.95 2.38
CA SER A 38 -13.56 2.18 1.32
C SER A 38 -12.63 2.06 0.14
N ARG A 39 -12.88 1.04 -0.67
CA ARG A 39 -12.16 0.85 -1.94
C ARG A 39 -12.27 2.07 -2.84
N ALA A 40 -13.45 2.68 -2.91
CA ALA A 40 -13.66 3.85 -3.75
C ALA A 40 -12.76 5.01 -3.34
N GLN A 41 -12.61 5.26 -2.03
CA GLN A 41 -11.73 6.33 -1.55
C GLN A 41 -10.26 6.03 -1.86
N VAL A 42 -9.82 4.79 -1.69
CA VAL A 42 -8.44 4.40 -2.00
C VAL A 42 -8.15 4.58 -3.49
N LEU A 43 -9.05 4.12 -4.35
CA LEU A 43 -8.87 4.23 -5.79
C LEU A 43 -8.89 5.68 -6.26
N ASP A 44 -9.70 6.53 -5.65
CA ASP A 44 -9.71 7.95 -5.96
C ASP A 44 -8.33 8.59 -5.72
N LEU A 45 -7.68 8.24 -4.62
CA LEU A 45 -6.33 8.72 -4.32
C LEU A 45 -5.31 8.19 -5.33
N PHE A 46 -5.41 6.93 -5.71
CA PHE A 46 -4.51 6.34 -6.71
C PHE A 46 -4.67 7.02 -8.06
N HIS A 47 -5.91 7.26 -8.49
CA HIS A 47 -6.17 7.94 -9.77
C HIS A 47 -5.63 9.36 -9.75
N ARG A 48 -5.80 10.09 -8.65
CA ARG A 48 -5.25 11.44 -8.52
C ARG A 48 -3.74 11.45 -8.60
N ALA A 49 -3.08 10.47 -8.00
CA ALA A 49 -1.62 10.36 -8.07
C ALA A 49 -1.17 10.14 -9.53
N VAL A 50 -1.83 9.23 -10.24
CA VAL A 50 -1.53 8.99 -11.66
C VAL A 50 -1.73 10.25 -12.49
N GLU A 51 -2.82 10.98 -12.27
CA GLU A 51 -3.09 12.23 -12.96
C GLU A 51 -2.02 13.29 -12.71
N ARG A 52 -1.39 13.27 -11.55
CA ARG A 52 -0.28 14.18 -11.20
C ARG A 52 1.07 13.70 -11.72
N GLY A 53 1.10 12.58 -12.44
CA GLY A 53 2.34 12.05 -12.98
C GLY A 53 3.16 11.21 -12.01
N VAL A 54 2.58 10.78 -10.90
CA VAL A 54 3.26 9.92 -9.95
C VAL A 54 3.32 8.50 -10.50
N SER A 55 4.50 7.90 -10.50
CA SER A 55 4.68 6.50 -10.85
C SER A 55 5.21 5.73 -9.65
N ALA A 56 5.09 4.41 -9.69
CA ALA A 56 5.55 3.54 -8.62
C ALA A 56 6.32 2.36 -9.18
N LYS A 57 7.36 1.92 -8.45
CA LYS A 57 8.09 0.68 -8.73
C LYS A 57 8.14 -0.14 -7.44
N PRO A 58 7.02 -0.77 -7.07
CA PRO A 58 6.91 -1.44 -5.77
C PRO A 58 7.92 -2.57 -5.60
N GLU A 59 8.43 -2.64 -4.39
CA GLU A 59 9.30 -3.73 -3.95
C GLU A 59 8.67 -4.40 -2.75
N ILE A 60 8.59 -5.72 -2.75
CA ILE A 60 8.15 -6.48 -1.57
C ILE A 60 9.36 -6.64 -0.66
N VAL A 61 9.38 -5.90 0.43
CA VAL A 61 10.49 -5.89 1.39
C VAL A 61 10.45 -7.11 2.29
N ALA A 62 9.25 -7.52 2.70
CA ALA A 62 9.04 -8.70 3.53
C ALA A 62 7.65 -9.28 3.29
N GLU A 63 7.54 -10.58 3.45
CA GLU A 63 6.27 -11.28 3.27
C GLU A 63 6.05 -12.18 4.49
N LEU A 64 4.91 -11.98 5.16
CA LEU A 64 4.49 -12.78 6.30
C LEU A 64 3.22 -13.53 5.87
N GLU A 65 2.67 -14.34 6.78
CA GLU A 65 1.52 -15.18 6.46
C GLU A 65 0.34 -14.40 5.86
N ASN A 66 0.03 -13.25 6.48
CA ASN A 66 -1.11 -12.43 6.04
C ASN A 66 -0.75 -10.96 5.90
N MET A 67 0.53 -10.64 5.76
CA MET A 67 0.98 -9.25 5.61
C MET A 67 2.11 -9.14 4.62
N LEU A 68 2.15 -8.01 3.89
CA LEU A 68 3.26 -7.66 3.01
C LEU A 68 3.80 -6.31 3.46
N VAL A 69 5.12 -6.21 3.57
CA VAL A 69 5.80 -4.94 3.75
C VAL A 69 6.29 -4.49 2.39
N VAL A 70 5.85 -3.32 1.95
CA VAL A 70 6.08 -2.83 0.59
C VAL A 70 6.74 -1.47 0.61
N ASP A 71 7.79 -1.31 -0.20
CA ASP A 71 8.34 -0.01 -0.54
C ASP A 71 7.78 0.35 -1.92
N PRO A 72 6.91 1.35 -2.02
CA PRO A 72 6.29 1.69 -3.31
C PRO A 72 7.23 2.39 -4.29
N HIS A 73 8.38 2.91 -3.83
CA HIS A 73 9.34 3.67 -4.67
C HIS A 73 8.63 4.68 -5.56
N LEU A 74 7.92 5.62 -4.95
CA LEU A 74 7.16 6.64 -5.68
C LEU A 74 8.09 7.65 -6.34
N ASP A 75 7.74 8.08 -7.56
CA ASP A 75 8.45 9.10 -8.31
C ASP A 75 7.42 10.06 -8.92
N PRO A 76 7.36 11.33 -8.47
CA PRO A 76 8.14 11.92 -7.38
C PRO A 76 7.76 11.35 -6.02
N PRO A 77 8.65 11.43 -5.02
CA PRO A 77 8.35 10.97 -3.67
C PRO A 77 7.17 11.70 -3.04
N ALA A 78 6.47 11.05 -2.12
CA ALA A 78 5.36 11.68 -1.40
C ALA A 78 5.88 12.87 -0.60
N GLU A 79 5.16 14.00 -0.66
CA GLU A 79 5.60 15.27 -0.08
C GLU A 79 5.85 15.18 1.42
N PHE A 80 4.94 14.56 2.16
CA PHE A 80 5.03 14.46 3.61
C PHE A 80 5.63 13.15 4.10
N ASN A 81 5.99 12.26 3.19
CA ASN A 81 6.50 10.95 3.55
C ASN A 81 7.40 10.40 2.42
N PRO A 82 8.57 11.04 2.18
CA PRO A 82 9.40 10.68 1.03
C PRO A 82 9.99 9.27 1.09
N GLU A 83 10.13 8.69 2.27
CA GLU A 83 10.63 7.32 2.44
C GLU A 83 9.49 6.35 2.79
N LEU A 84 8.30 6.64 2.30
CA LEU A 84 7.10 5.86 2.55
C LEU A 84 7.34 4.36 2.39
N HIS A 85 6.92 3.63 3.41
CA HIS A 85 6.77 2.17 3.37
C HIS A 85 5.36 1.86 3.81
N GLN A 86 4.82 0.74 3.33
CA GLN A 86 3.44 0.37 3.62
C GLN A 86 3.38 -1.06 4.10
N ILE A 87 2.43 -1.33 5.00
CA ILE A 87 2.07 -2.69 5.35
C ILE A 87 0.68 -2.94 4.80
N TYR A 88 0.52 -4.03 4.04
CA TYR A 88 -0.76 -4.47 3.52
C TYR A 88 -1.18 -5.70 4.29
N VAL A 89 -2.35 -5.65 4.91
CA VAL A 89 -2.93 -6.79 5.63
C VAL A 89 -3.91 -7.49 4.70
N LEU A 90 -3.78 -8.80 4.60
CA LEU A 90 -4.53 -9.63 3.67
C LEU A 90 -5.51 -10.53 4.41
N ASP A 91 -6.69 -10.74 3.83
CA ASP A 91 -7.68 -11.68 4.34
C ASP A 91 -8.45 -12.24 3.15
N GLU A 92 -8.51 -13.56 3.05
CA GLU A 92 -9.25 -14.27 1.99
C GLU A 92 -8.88 -13.79 0.58
N GLY A 93 -7.60 -13.51 0.36
CA GLY A 93 -7.11 -13.11 -0.96
C GLY A 93 -7.36 -11.64 -1.31
N ALA A 94 -7.75 -10.82 -0.35
CA ALA A 94 -7.97 -9.40 -0.56
C ALA A 94 -7.14 -8.56 0.43
N ILE A 95 -6.81 -7.33 0.02
CA ILE A 95 -6.18 -6.35 0.91
C ILE A 95 -7.29 -5.73 1.74
N VAL A 96 -7.25 -5.93 3.06
CA VAL A 96 -8.28 -5.39 3.97
C VAL A 96 -7.78 -4.16 4.72
N GLU A 97 -6.47 -3.95 4.81
CA GLU A 97 -5.92 -2.79 5.48
C GLU A 97 -4.59 -2.41 4.84
N MET A 98 -4.34 -1.10 4.75
CA MET A 98 -3.07 -0.53 4.33
C MET A 98 -2.64 0.46 5.40
N ARG A 99 -1.38 0.42 5.82
CA ARG A 99 -0.81 1.36 6.79
C ARG A 99 0.47 1.95 6.24
N ASP A 100 0.58 3.27 6.31
CA ASP A 100 1.78 3.98 5.91
C ASP A 100 2.74 4.10 7.09
N TYR A 101 4.04 3.98 6.79
CA TYR A 101 5.11 4.16 7.76
C TYR A 101 6.15 5.12 7.18
N PRO A 102 6.84 5.89 8.04
CA PRO A 102 7.76 6.94 7.57
C PRO A 102 9.06 6.38 6.98
N ASP A 103 9.41 5.13 7.28
CA ASP A 103 10.64 4.53 6.80
C ASP A 103 10.59 2.99 6.91
N ARG A 104 11.61 2.35 6.34
CA ARG A 104 11.71 0.89 6.34
C ARG A 104 11.84 0.30 7.74
N PRO A 105 12.72 0.82 8.63
CA PRO A 105 12.83 0.27 9.97
C PRO A 105 11.52 0.28 10.75
N SER A 106 10.76 1.37 10.65
CA SER A 106 9.47 1.48 11.35
C SER A 106 8.47 0.44 10.86
N ALA A 107 8.40 0.23 9.54
CA ALA A 107 7.51 -0.77 8.96
C ALA A 107 7.91 -2.19 9.37
N LEU A 108 9.19 -2.50 9.31
CA LEU A 108 9.68 -3.83 9.70
C LEU A 108 9.45 -4.11 11.18
N GLU A 109 9.71 -3.12 12.03
CA GLU A 109 9.47 -3.25 13.47
C GLU A 109 8.00 -3.52 13.76
N ALA A 110 7.10 -2.88 13.04
CA ALA A 110 5.66 -3.03 13.25
C ALA A 110 5.16 -4.46 12.99
N VAL A 111 5.87 -5.23 12.17
CA VAL A 111 5.54 -6.64 11.92
C VAL A 111 6.48 -7.61 12.65
N GLY A 112 7.28 -7.10 13.60
CA GLY A 112 8.16 -7.93 14.42
C GLY A 112 9.49 -8.28 13.76
N LEU A 113 9.86 -7.63 12.67
CA LEU A 113 11.13 -7.82 11.97
C LEU A 113 12.05 -6.62 12.25
N ARG A 114 13.34 -6.86 12.31
CA ARG A 114 14.32 -5.79 12.55
C ARG A 114 15.48 -5.89 11.61
#